data_d607beb3998d925bc7ce3e21eb8b57e5
#
_entry.id   d607beb3998d925bc7ce3e21eb8b57e5
#
_cell.length_a   1.000
_cell.length_b   1.000
_cell.length_c   1.000
_cell.angle_alpha   90.00
_cell.angle_beta   90.00
_cell.angle_gamma   90.00
#
_symmetry.space_group_name_H-M   'P 1'
#
loop_
_entity.id
_entity.type
_entity.pdbx_description
1 polymer ?
#
loop_
_entity_poly.entity_id
_entity_poly.type
_entity_poly.pdbx_seq_one_letter_code
_entity_poly.pdbx_strand_id
1 'polypeptide(L)'
;LDHVLGNIQSLMLAKKAGVDCRILDAYNRIRIIDGETILKKKEQYGTYVSLIPLTTEVAGVELTGFKYPLTNYTFTSTGSASLGVSNEITENIAEICMKSGTFVLIESRDEPLKA
;
A
#
# COMPACT_ATOMS: atom_id res chain seq x y z
N LEU A 1 -4.23 -13.78 13.38
CA LEU A 1 -4.13 -13.92 11.91
C LEU A 1 -5.50 -13.99 11.25
N ASP A 2 -6.43 -14.72 11.83
CA ASP A 2 -7.78 -14.85 11.29
C ASP A 2 -8.49 -13.51 11.19
N HIS A 3 -8.33 -12.67 12.21
CA HIS A 3 -8.93 -11.33 12.22
C HIS A 3 -8.32 -10.43 11.16
N VAL A 4 -7.02 -10.53 10.94
CA VAL A 4 -6.33 -9.74 9.91
C VAL A 4 -6.82 -10.11 8.53
N LEU A 5 -6.90 -11.40 8.22
CA LEU A 5 -7.38 -11.88 6.91
C LEU A 5 -8.84 -11.52 6.69
N GLY A 6 -9.70 -11.69 7.71
CA GLY A 6 -11.09 -11.30 7.63
C GLY A 6 -11.28 -9.81 7.40
N ASN A 7 -10.45 -8.99 8.04
CA ASN A 7 -10.48 -7.53 7.86
C ASN A 7 -10.05 -7.13 6.44
N ILE A 8 -9.06 -7.82 5.87
CA ILE A 8 -8.63 -7.57 4.49
C ILE A 8 -9.76 -7.92 3.51
N GLN A 9 -10.47 -9.04 3.73
CA GLN A 9 -11.64 -9.37 2.92
C GLN A 9 -12.71 -8.28 3.00
N SER A 10 -12.95 -7.73 4.19
CA SER A 10 -13.91 -6.63 4.37
C SER A 10 -13.48 -5.38 3.59
N LEU A 11 -12.17 -5.08 3.56
CA LEU A 11 -11.64 -3.98 2.76
C LEU A 11 -11.87 -4.21 1.26
N MET A 12 -11.69 -5.45 0.79
CA MET A 12 -11.91 -5.80 -0.61
C MET A 12 -13.38 -5.62 -1.00
N LEU A 13 -14.29 -6.05 -0.14
CA LEU A 13 -15.73 -5.88 -0.38
C LEU A 13 -16.10 -4.40 -0.41
N ALA A 14 -15.57 -3.60 0.50
CA ALA A 14 -15.82 -2.16 0.53
C ALA A 14 -15.29 -1.48 -0.75
N LYS A 15 -14.09 -1.84 -1.18
CA LYS A 15 -13.48 -1.30 -2.40
C LYS A 15 -14.33 -1.63 -3.62
N LYS A 16 -14.81 -2.86 -3.72
CA LYS A 16 -15.68 -3.32 -4.81
C LYS A 16 -17.00 -2.55 -4.83
N ALA A 17 -17.49 -2.16 -3.67
CA ALA A 17 -18.73 -1.36 -3.54
C ALA A 17 -18.49 0.14 -3.73
N GLY A 18 -17.26 0.57 -4.00
CA GLY A 18 -16.91 1.97 -4.19
C GLY A 18 -16.71 2.75 -2.89
N VAL A 19 -16.52 2.06 -1.77
CA VAL A 19 -16.32 2.68 -0.46
C VAL A 19 -14.84 2.68 -0.11
N ASP A 20 -14.30 3.86 0.24
CA ASP A 20 -12.91 3.97 0.73
C ASP A 20 -12.92 3.59 2.22
N CYS A 21 -12.39 2.41 2.50
CA CYS A 21 -12.35 1.85 3.85
C CYS A 21 -10.90 1.58 4.26
N ARG A 22 -10.59 1.79 5.52
CA ARG A 22 -9.22 1.61 6.04
C ARG A 22 -9.26 0.87 7.37
N ILE A 23 -8.19 0.10 7.63
CA ILE A 23 -7.97 -0.53 8.93
C ILE A 23 -6.88 0.27 9.63
N LEU A 24 -7.13 0.66 10.87
CA LEU A 24 -6.17 1.40 11.68
C LEU A 24 -5.87 0.64 12.96
N ASP A 25 -4.59 0.55 13.30
CA ASP A 25 -4.17 0.09 14.63
C ASP A 25 -3.04 1.01 15.13
N ALA A 26 -2.40 0.66 16.24
CA ALA A 26 -1.38 1.51 16.87
C ALA A 26 -0.14 1.70 15.98
N TYR A 27 0.10 0.80 15.05
CA TYR A 27 1.31 0.81 14.21
C TYR A 27 1.03 0.93 12.72
N ASN A 28 -0.17 0.61 12.27
CA ASN A 28 -0.46 0.47 10.84
C ASN A 28 -1.74 1.16 10.41
N ARG A 29 -1.70 1.66 9.18
CA ARG A 29 -2.89 2.08 8.44
C ARG A 29 -2.91 1.28 7.14
N ILE A 30 -3.97 0.50 6.93
CA ILE A 30 -4.07 -0.46 5.83
C ILE A 30 -5.28 -0.13 4.96
N ARG A 31 -5.07 -0.10 3.65
CA ARG A 31 -6.15 0.04 2.67
C ARG A 31 -5.79 -0.68 1.39
N ILE A 32 -6.79 -0.86 0.53
CA ILE A 32 -6.61 -1.51 -0.78
C ILE A 32 -6.63 -0.43 -1.85
N ILE A 33 -5.68 -0.49 -2.76
CA ILE A 33 -5.55 0.47 -3.85
C ILE A 33 -5.47 -0.22 -5.21
N ASP A 34 -5.97 0.47 -6.23
CA ASP A 34 -5.78 0.16 -7.63
C ASP A 34 -5.66 1.49 -8.39
N GLY A 35 -5.10 1.46 -9.60
CA GLY A 35 -4.93 2.67 -10.40
C GLY A 35 -3.90 3.64 -9.83
N GLU A 36 -4.31 4.85 -9.50
CA GLU A 36 -3.42 5.90 -9.01
C GLU A 36 -3.71 6.24 -7.55
N THR A 37 -2.65 6.36 -6.75
CA THR A 37 -2.75 6.78 -5.36
C THR A 37 -1.67 7.81 -5.07
N ILE A 38 -2.06 8.95 -4.49
CA ILE A 38 -1.16 10.02 -4.12
C ILE A 38 -1.03 10.06 -2.61
N LEU A 39 0.22 10.06 -2.12
CA LEU A 39 0.53 10.17 -0.69
C LEU A 39 1.28 11.46 -0.44
N LYS A 40 0.88 12.17 0.60
CA LYS A 40 1.56 13.40 1.03
C LYS A 40 2.40 13.11 2.27
N LYS A 41 3.68 13.48 2.22
CA LYS A 41 4.60 13.20 3.32
C LYS A 41 4.12 13.78 4.65
N LYS A 42 3.55 14.99 4.63
CA LYS A 42 3.04 15.64 5.84
C LYS A 42 1.84 14.93 6.47
N GLU A 43 1.20 14.03 5.72
CA GLU A 43 0.04 13.26 6.18
C GLU A 43 0.38 11.79 6.39
N GLN A 44 1.66 11.42 6.33
CA GLN A 44 2.04 10.01 6.45
C GLN A 44 1.68 9.48 7.84
N TYR A 45 1.15 8.27 7.86
CA TYR A 45 0.77 7.59 9.09
C TYR A 45 1.99 7.05 9.83
N GLY A 46 3.00 6.64 9.10
CA GLY A 46 4.26 6.13 9.62
C GLY A 46 5.39 6.27 8.61
N THR A 47 6.59 5.91 9.03
CA THR A 47 7.80 6.05 8.21
C THR A 47 7.80 5.15 6.98
N TYR A 48 7.24 3.95 7.10
CA TYR A 48 7.34 2.92 6.07
C TYR A 48 6.07 2.74 5.27
N VAL A 49 6.24 2.50 3.97
CA VAL A 49 5.16 2.20 3.04
C VAL A 49 5.45 0.85 2.41
N SER A 50 4.51 -0.08 2.54
CA SER A 50 4.64 -1.41 1.94
C SER A 50 3.47 -1.69 1.00
N LEU A 51 3.78 -2.33 -0.12
CA LEU A 51 2.80 -2.73 -1.12
C LEU A 51 2.86 -4.25 -1.28
N ILE A 52 1.74 -4.90 -1.05
CA ILE A 52 1.63 -6.35 -1.17
C ILE A 52 0.60 -6.67 -2.25
N PRO A 53 0.97 -7.42 -3.31
CA PRO A 53 0.01 -7.79 -4.34
C PRO A 53 -1.13 -8.65 -3.79
N LEU A 54 -2.37 -8.28 -4.09
CA LEU A 54 -3.56 -9.10 -3.81
C LEU A 54 -3.95 -9.93 -5.00
N THR A 55 -3.66 -9.46 -6.19
CA THR A 55 -3.88 -10.20 -7.44
C THR A 55 -2.62 -10.98 -7.77
N THR A 56 -2.72 -11.96 -8.65
CA THR A 56 -1.58 -12.77 -9.09
C THR A 56 -0.46 -11.88 -9.65
N GLU A 57 -0.85 -10.80 -10.28
CA GLU A 57 0.07 -9.86 -10.91
C GLU A 57 -0.44 -8.43 -10.73
N VAL A 58 0.50 -7.49 -10.52
CA VAL A 58 0.23 -6.06 -10.56
C VAL A 58 1.22 -5.48 -11.57
N ALA A 59 0.72 -5.03 -12.72
CA ALA A 59 1.52 -4.64 -13.85
C ALA A 59 1.59 -3.13 -14.04
N GLY A 60 2.68 -2.67 -14.68
CA GLY A 60 2.88 -1.27 -15.00
C GLY A 60 3.02 -0.39 -13.77
N VAL A 61 3.68 -0.89 -12.74
CA VAL A 61 3.81 -0.17 -11.47
C VAL A 61 4.87 0.92 -11.59
N GLU A 62 4.48 2.13 -11.20
CA GLU A 62 5.39 3.26 -11.09
C GLU A 62 5.31 3.82 -9.67
N LEU A 63 6.47 3.97 -9.05
CA LEU A 63 6.62 4.57 -7.72
C LEU A 63 7.53 5.78 -7.86
N THR A 64 7.01 6.97 -7.54
CA THR A 64 7.76 8.22 -7.57
C THR A 64 7.67 8.89 -6.21
N GLY A 65 8.73 9.61 -5.82
CA GLY A 65 8.78 10.27 -4.51
C GLY A 65 9.13 9.34 -3.37
N PHE A 66 9.61 8.15 -3.65
CA PHE A 66 10.02 7.14 -2.68
C PHE A 66 11.53 6.93 -2.71
N LYS A 67 12.06 6.39 -1.61
CA LYS A 67 13.46 6.02 -1.50
C LYS A 67 13.86 4.96 -2.53
N TYR A 68 12.95 4.03 -2.82
CA TYR A 68 13.15 2.98 -3.82
C TYR A 68 12.09 3.14 -4.92
N PRO A 69 12.35 4.02 -5.91
CA PRO A 69 11.40 4.23 -7.00
C PRO A 69 11.40 3.07 -7.99
N LEU A 70 10.29 2.92 -8.70
CA LEU A 70 10.15 1.91 -9.75
C LEU A 70 9.51 2.53 -10.98
N THR A 71 9.89 2.00 -12.16
CA THR A 71 9.32 2.41 -13.44
C THR A 71 8.85 1.18 -14.20
N ASN A 72 7.58 1.17 -14.56
CA ASN A 72 6.95 0.13 -15.36
C ASN A 72 7.30 -1.30 -14.90
N TYR A 73 7.22 -1.54 -13.59
CA TYR A 73 7.57 -2.82 -13.00
C TYR A 73 6.33 -3.70 -12.83
N THR A 74 6.50 -5.00 -12.99
CA THR A 74 5.42 -5.97 -12.75
C THR A 74 5.72 -6.77 -11.49
N PHE A 75 4.83 -6.66 -10.50
CA PHE A 75 4.88 -7.49 -9.30
C PHE A 75 4.11 -8.77 -9.53
N THR A 76 4.64 -9.87 -9.00
CA THR A 76 3.92 -11.15 -8.95
C THR A 76 3.77 -11.56 -7.50
N SER A 77 2.70 -12.27 -7.18
CA SER A 77 2.44 -12.74 -5.81
C SER A 77 3.47 -13.74 -5.31
N THR A 78 4.28 -14.30 -6.20
CA THR A 78 5.25 -15.35 -5.87
C THR A 78 6.71 -14.94 -6.06
N GLY A 79 6.99 -13.82 -6.71
CA GLY A 79 8.37 -13.53 -7.11
C GLY A 79 8.94 -12.18 -6.73
N SER A 80 8.14 -11.21 -6.32
CA SER A 80 8.60 -9.83 -6.18
C SER A 80 8.31 -9.22 -4.80
N ALA A 81 8.02 -10.04 -3.80
CA ALA A 81 7.53 -9.58 -2.51
C ALA A 81 8.46 -8.59 -1.81
N SER A 82 9.78 -8.78 -1.94
CA SER A 82 10.75 -7.95 -1.24
C SER A 82 10.86 -6.52 -1.78
N LEU A 83 10.48 -6.27 -3.03
CA LEU A 83 10.61 -4.95 -3.64
C LEU A 83 9.55 -3.96 -3.18
N GLY A 84 8.42 -4.45 -2.69
CA GLY A 84 7.33 -3.60 -2.24
C GLY A 84 7.33 -3.32 -0.74
N VAL A 85 8.29 -3.85 0.02
CA VAL A 85 8.26 -3.79 1.48
C VAL A 85 9.18 -2.70 2.01
N SER A 86 8.70 -1.97 3.02
CA SER A 86 9.47 -0.97 3.79
C SER A 86 10.10 0.14 2.94
N ASN A 87 9.36 0.62 1.94
CA ASN A 87 9.75 1.82 1.21
C ASN A 87 9.49 3.05 2.10
N GLU A 88 10.03 4.19 1.72
CA GLU A 88 9.87 5.44 2.48
C GLU A 88 9.58 6.60 1.53
N ILE A 89 8.72 7.51 1.96
CA ILE A 89 8.44 8.73 1.21
C ILE A 89 9.58 9.71 1.42
N THR A 90 10.22 10.14 0.34
CA THR A 90 11.36 11.06 0.39
C THR A 90 11.06 12.45 -0.13
N GLU A 91 9.94 12.63 -0.83
CA GLU A 91 9.53 13.93 -1.36
C GLU A 91 8.20 14.35 -0.75
N ASN A 92 7.79 15.59 -0.96
CA ASN A 92 6.54 16.10 -0.40
C ASN A 92 5.32 15.32 -0.89
N ILE A 93 5.39 14.82 -2.12
CA ILE A 93 4.34 14.02 -2.74
C ILE A 93 4.97 12.76 -3.30
N ALA A 94 4.37 11.62 -2.98
CA ALA A 94 4.71 10.33 -3.55
C ALA A 94 3.52 9.78 -4.32
N GLU A 95 3.78 9.14 -5.43
CA GLU A 95 2.73 8.57 -6.28
C GLU A 95 2.95 7.09 -6.49
N ILE A 96 1.85 6.35 -6.43
CA ILE A 96 1.78 4.93 -6.73
C ILE A 96 0.81 4.78 -7.88
N CYS A 97 1.28 4.29 -9.03
CA CYS A 97 0.44 4.05 -10.19
C CYS A 97 0.59 2.62 -10.65
N MET A 98 -0.47 2.04 -11.17
CA MET A 98 -0.43 0.71 -11.78
C MET A 98 -1.44 0.64 -12.92
N LYS A 99 -1.12 -0.14 -13.96
CA LYS A 99 -2.00 -0.34 -15.11
C LYS A 99 -3.05 -1.41 -14.84
N SER A 100 -2.70 -2.42 -14.06
CA SER A 100 -3.62 -3.51 -13.71
C SER A 100 -3.22 -4.11 -12.37
N GLY A 101 -4.17 -4.79 -11.74
CA GLY A 101 -3.95 -5.44 -10.46
C GLY A 101 -4.31 -4.57 -9.27
N THR A 102 -4.12 -5.15 -8.09
CA THR A 102 -4.53 -4.54 -6.82
C THR A 102 -3.47 -4.79 -5.75
N PHE A 103 -3.15 -3.76 -4.98
CA PHE A 103 -2.25 -3.83 -3.83
C PHE A 103 -2.99 -3.66 -2.50
N VAL A 104 -2.48 -4.30 -1.47
CA VAL A 104 -2.67 -3.84 -0.11
C VAL A 104 -1.59 -2.79 0.15
N LEU A 105 -1.99 -1.60 0.53
CA LEU A 105 -1.09 -0.52 0.95
C LEU A 105 -1.04 -0.50 2.47
N ILE A 106 0.15 -0.66 3.02
CA ILE A 106 0.37 -0.63 4.46
C ILE A 106 1.32 0.51 4.78
N GLU A 107 0.85 1.48 5.56
CA GLU A 107 1.67 2.54 6.11
C GLU A 107 1.94 2.18 7.57
N SER A 108 3.21 2.01 7.93
CA SER A 108 3.58 1.52 9.26
C SER A 108 4.58 2.42 9.95
N ARG A 109 4.58 2.36 11.28
CA ARG A 109 5.47 3.13 12.15
C ARG A 109 6.15 2.22 13.15
N ASP A 110 7.32 2.64 13.63
CA ASP A 110 8.09 1.88 14.62
C ASP A 110 7.54 2.02 16.02
N GLU A 111 6.87 3.14 16.30
CA GLU A 111 6.29 3.42 17.61
C GLU A 111 4.77 3.48 17.51
N PRO A 112 4.03 3.09 18.58
CA PRO A 112 2.58 3.15 18.56
C PRO A 112 2.09 4.59 18.44
N LEU A 113 0.90 4.75 17.86
CA LEU A 113 0.24 6.05 17.76
C LEU A 113 -0.03 6.56 19.17
N LYS A 114 0.42 7.79 19.44
CA LYS A 114 0.16 8.43 20.72
C LYS A 114 -1.27 8.95 20.75
N ALA A 115 -1.95 8.64 21.82
CA ALA A 115 -3.32 9.09 22.03
C ALA A 115 -3.39 10.59 22.32
#